data_2d21778e7e66d97492c8f3cfda6a6695
#
_entry.id   2d21778e7e66d97492c8f3cfda6a6695
#
_cell.length_a   1.000
_cell.length_b   1.000
_cell.length_c   1.000
_cell.angle_alpha   90.00
_cell.angle_beta   90.00
_cell.angle_gamma   90.00
#
_symmetry.space_group_name_H-M   'P 1'
#
loop_
_entity.id
_entity.type
_entity.pdbx_description
1 polymer ?
#
loop_
_entity_poly.entity_id
_entity_poly.type
_entity_poly.pdbx_seq_one_letter_code
_entity_poly.pdbx_strand_id
1 'polypeptide(L)'
;LVGVVSDTHGFYDPRVPPLLEGVEHILHAGDIGTGGIIEQLTEIAPVTAVRGNHDLEGAESAYPAVEMLELSGCRIYLTHLVP
;
A
#
# COMPACT_ATOMS: atom_id res chain seq x y z
N LEU A 1 -14.06 -3.32 6.43
CA LEU A 1 -12.70 -3.80 6.70
C LEU A 1 -11.69 -3.12 5.77
N VAL A 2 -10.54 -2.78 6.31
CA VAL A 2 -9.44 -2.19 5.58
C VAL A 2 -8.23 -3.11 5.70
N GLY A 3 -7.60 -3.43 4.57
CA GLY A 3 -6.39 -4.22 4.55
C GLY A 3 -5.16 -3.32 4.65
N VAL A 4 -4.17 -3.72 5.43
CA VAL A 4 -2.91 -3.00 5.55
C VAL A 4 -1.77 -3.91 5.14
N VAL A 5 -0.93 -3.43 4.21
CA VAL A 5 0.21 -4.16 3.68
C VAL A 5 1.43 -3.24 3.74
N SER A 6 2.60 -3.81 3.92
CA SER A 6 3.84 -3.04 3.96
C SER A 6 5.01 -3.92 3.54
N ASP A 7 6.08 -3.28 3.05
CA ASP A 7 7.37 -3.93 2.83
C ASP A 7 7.31 -5.13 1.90
N THR A 8 6.56 -5.01 0.81
CA THR A 8 6.46 -6.08 -0.19
C THR A 8 7.76 -6.29 -0.98
N HIS A 9 8.54 -5.22 -1.17
CA HIS A 9 9.82 -5.27 -1.87
C HIS A 9 9.77 -5.99 -3.21
N GLY A 10 8.66 -5.80 -3.95
CA GLY A 10 8.48 -6.40 -5.26
C GLY A 10 8.01 -7.84 -5.25
N PHE A 11 7.75 -8.41 -4.09
CA PHE A 11 7.26 -9.78 -3.97
C PHE A 11 5.77 -9.81 -3.62
N TYR A 12 4.98 -10.37 -4.51
CA TYR A 12 3.55 -10.55 -4.27
C TYR A 12 3.31 -11.97 -3.77
N ASP A 13 3.27 -12.11 -2.44
CA ASP A 13 3.09 -13.40 -1.78
C ASP A 13 1.70 -13.96 -2.14
N PRO A 14 1.62 -15.21 -2.62
CA PRO A 14 0.33 -15.80 -2.99
C PRO A 14 -0.65 -15.97 -1.83
N ARG A 15 -0.19 -15.80 -0.59
CA ARG A 15 -1.06 -15.82 0.59
C ARG A 15 -1.80 -14.50 0.81
N VAL A 16 -1.35 -13.42 0.16
CA VAL A 16 -1.92 -12.07 0.36
C VAL A 16 -3.37 -11.98 -0.15
N PRO A 17 -3.71 -12.41 -1.39
CA PRO A 17 -5.07 -12.26 -1.86
C PRO A 17 -6.14 -12.89 -0.95
N PRO A 18 -5.97 -14.13 -0.46
CA PRO A 18 -6.97 -14.70 0.45
C PRO A 18 -7.11 -13.93 1.76
N LEU A 19 -6.02 -13.35 2.26
CA LEU A 19 -6.06 -12.58 3.50
C LEU A 19 -6.77 -11.24 3.33
N LEU A 20 -6.79 -10.69 2.12
CA LEU A 20 -7.41 -9.41 1.82
C LEU A 20 -8.82 -9.55 1.24
N GLU A 21 -9.33 -10.75 1.13
CA GLU A 21 -10.66 -10.96 0.58
C GLU A 21 -11.72 -10.25 1.44
N GLY A 22 -12.59 -9.49 0.79
CA GLY A 22 -13.67 -8.79 1.45
C GLY A 22 -13.32 -7.41 2.02
N VAL A 23 -12.06 -6.97 1.89
CA VAL A 23 -11.72 -5.61 2.34
C VAL A 23 -12.26 -4.58 1.35
N GLU A 24 -12.58 -3.39 1.86
CA GLU A 24 -13.13 -2.30 1.06
C GLU A 24 -12.05 -1.38 0.51
N HIS A 25 -10.90 -1.38 1.16
CA HIS A 25 -9.77 -0.53 0.78
C HIS A 25 -8.48 -1.16 1.28
N ILE A 26 -7.38 -0.89 0.58
CA ILE A 26 -6.06 -1.39 0.95
C ILE A 26 -5.13 -0.20 1.14
N LEU A 27 -4.37 -0.23 2.24
CA LEU A 27 -3.34 0.76 2.52
C LEU A 27 -1.98 0.08 2.42
N HIS A 28 -1.10 0.63 1.58
CA HIS A 28 0.27 0.16 1.49
C HIS A 28 1.20 1.17 2.14
N ALA A 29 1.88 0.77 3.19
CA ALA A 29 2.69 1.66 4.03
C ALA A 29 4.14 1.80 3.56
N GLY A 30 4.44 1.46 2.32
CA GLY A 30 5.73 1.75 1.72
C GLY A 30 6.65 0.54 1.54
N ASP A 31 7.81 0.78 0.93
CA ASP A 31 8.75 -0.24 0.48
C ASP A 31 8.06 -1.23 -0.45
N ILE A 32 7.41 -0.67 -1.45
CA ILE A 32 6.58 -1.41 -2.40
C ILE A 32 7.45 -2.32 -3.27
N GLY A 33 8.51 -1.76 -3.83
CA GLY A 33 9.37 -2.44 -4.78
C GLY A 33 8.78 -2.46 -6.17
N THR A 34 9.48 -3.12 -7.08
CA THR A 34 9.04 -3.28 -8.47
C THR A 34 8.13 -4.50 -8.59
N GLY A 35 7.67 -4.80 -9.81
CA GLY A 35 6.89 -6.02 -10.07
C GLY A 35 5.39 -5.84 -10.09
N GLY A 36 4.90 -4.60 -10.14
CA GLY A 36 3.47 -4.35 -10.28
C GLY A 36 2.64 -4.68 -9.06
N ILE A 37 3.21 -4.51 -7.87
CA ILE A 37 2.54 -4.84 -6.61
C ILE A 37 1.23 -4.07 -6.46
N ILE A 38 1.24 -2.76 -6.71
CA ILE A 38 0.04 -1.94 -6.52
C ILE A 38 -1.04 -2.34 -7.52
N GLU A 39 -0.68 -2.62 -8.76
CA GLU A 39 -1.61 -3.05 -9.79
C GLU A 39 -2.29 -4.37 -9.38
N GLN A 40 -1.53 -5.30 -8.82
CA GLN A 40 -2.08 -6.57 -8.36
C GLN A 40 -3.01 -6.40 -7.17
N LEU A 41 -2.65 -5.54 -6.21
CA LEU A 41 -3.51 -5.25 -5.07
C LEU A 41 -4.79 -4.52 -5.50
N THR A 42 -4.70 -3.66 -6.51
CA THR A 42 -5.86 -2.91 -7.01
C THR A 42 -6.93 -3.84 -7.60
N GLU A 43 -6.56 -5.03 -8.03
CA GLU A 43 -7.53 -6.02 -8.49
C GLU A 43 -8.42 -6.53 -7.36
N ILE A 44 -7.97 -6.39 -6.11
CA ILE A 44 -8.75 -6.82 -4.93
C ILE A 44 -9.63 -5.67 -4.43
N ALA A 45 -9.07 -4.48 -4.26
CA ALA A 45 -9.77 -3.31 -3.75
C ALA A 45 -8.97 -2.04 -4.07
N PRO A 46 -9.58 -0.84 -3.99
CA PRO A 46 -8.83 0.40 -4.17
C PRO A 46 -7.65 0.49 -3.20
N VAL A 47 -6.53 1.01 -3.68
CA VAL A 47 -5.28 1.09 -2.92
C VAL A 47 -4.86 2.54 -2.74
N THR A 48 -4.52 2.90 -1.50
CA THR A 48 -3.80 4.14 -1.19
C THR A 48 -2.42 3.73 -0.69
N ALA A 49 -1.37 4.30 -1.27
CA ALA A 49 0.00 3.90 -0.97
C ALA A 49 0.89 5.10 -0.70
N VAL A 50 1.89 4.89 0.16
CA VAL A 50 2.99 5.83 0.32
C VAL A 50 4.28 5.12 -0.07
N ARG A 51 5.31 5.90 -0.43
CA ARG A 51 6.62 5.32 -0.72
C ARG A 51 7.36 5.05 0.58
N GLY A 52 8.17 4.00 0.59
CA GLY A 52 9.08 3.72 1.68
C GLY A 52 10.47 4.28 1.40
N ASN A 53 11.40 4.00 2.28
CA ASN A 53 12.78 4.47 2.15
C ASN A 53 13.55 3.76 1.03
N HIS A 54 13.03 2.66 0.49
CA HIS A 54 13.63 1.94 -0.64
C HIS A 54 12.94 2.25 -1.97
N ASP A 55 11.87 3.05 -2.00
CA ASP A 55 11.13 3.41 -3.21
C ASP A 55 11.63 4.74 -3.77
N LEU A 56 12.93 4.83 -4.05
CA LEU A 56 13.57 6.07 -4.49
C LEU A 56 13.66 6.19 -6.02
N GLU A 57 13.43 5.12 -6.73
CA GLU A 57 13.51 5.08 -8.19
C GLU A 57 12.33 4.30 -8.75
N GLY A 58 12.05 4.54 -10.05
CA GLY A 58 10.97 3.85 -10.73
C GLY A 58 9.60 4.45 -10.46
N ALA A 59 8.56 3.74 -10.83
CA ALA A 59 7.18 4.21 -10.70
C ALA A 59 6.77 4.41 -9.24
N GLU A 60 7.34 3.63 -8.34
CA GLU A 60 7.02 3.67 -6.91
C GLU A 60 7.47 4.96 -6.24
N SER A 61 8.48 5.63 -6.79
CA SER A 61 8.94 6.92 -6.28
C SER A 61 7.92 8.04 -6.49
N ALA A 62 6.94 7.84 -7.36
CA ALA A 62 5.88 8.82 -7.61
C ALA A 62 4.84 8.86 -6.49
N TYR A 63 4.79 7.85 -5.62
CA TYR A 63 3.88 7.87 -4.49
C TYR A 63 4.37 8.86 -3.44
N PRO A 64 3.45 9.55 -2.73
CA PRO A 64 3.86 10.50 -1.69
C PRO A 64 4.52 9.78 -0.51
N ALA A 65 5.34 10.51 0.23
CA ALA A 65 5.94 9.97 1.46
C ALA A 65 4.90 9.87 2.58
N VAL A 66 3.87 10.69 2.52
CA VAL A 66 2.81 10.77 3.51
C VAL A 66 1.48 10.91 2.78
N GLU A 67 0.46 10.24 3.26
CA GLU A 67 -0.88 10.38 2.75
C GLU A 67 -1.86 10.50 3.90
N MET A 68 -2.84 11.39 3.75
CA MET A 68 -3.93 11.49 4.71
C MET A 68 -5.22 11.17 3.98
N LEU A 69 -6.02 10.29 4.55
CA LEU A 69 -7.29 9.91 3.95
C LEU A 69 -8.35 9.74 5.02
N GLU A 70 -9.61 9.75 4.57
CA GLU A 70 -10.74 9.53 5.44
C GLU A 70 -11.51 8.32 4.93
N LEU A 71 -11.69 7.34 5.80
CA LEU A 71 -12.43 6.13 5.51
C LEU A 71 -13.43 5.88 6.63
N SER A 72 -14.70 5.69 6.25
CA SER A 72 -15.77 5.39 7.20
C SER A 72 -15.81 6.39 8.37
N GLY A 73 -15.58 7.67 8.10
CA GLY A 73 -15.58 8.72 9.11
C GLY A 73 -14.31 8.81 9.96
N CYS A 74 -13.32 7.97 9.70
CA CYS A 74 -12.05 8.02 10.41
C CYS A 74 -10.97 8.66 9.55
N ARG A 75 -10.17 9.53 10.14
CA ARG A 75 -8.99 10.08 9.48
C ARG A 75 -7.81 9.16 9.71
N ILE A 76 -7.12 8.84 8.62
CA ILE A 76 -5.96 7.95 8.66
C ILE A 76 -4.75 8.71 8.13
N TYR A 77 -3.67 8.68 8.90
CA TYR A 77 -2.38 9.23 8.52
C TYR A 77 -1.48 8.05 8.17
N LEU A 78 -1.07 7.98 6.91
CA LEU A 78 -0.29 6.87 6.39
C LEU A 78 1.13 7.33 6.12
N THR A 79 2.10 6.67 6.72
CA THR A 79 3.52 6.94 6.50
C THR A 79 4.34 5.67 6.73
N HIS A 80 5.44 5.52 6.02
CA HIS A 80 6.35 4.40 6.20
C HIS A 80 7.34 4.70 7.33
N LEU A 81 7.83 5.94 7.39
CA LEU A 81 8.78 6.37 8.40
C LEU A 81 8.09 7.27 9.41
N VAL A 82 8.25 6.95 10.69
CA VAL A 82 7.74 7.77 11.78
C VAL A 82 8.85 8.74 12.19
N PRO A 83 8.59 10.07 12.14
CA PRO A 83 9.61 11.06 12.55
C PRO A 83 9.99 10.92 14.01
#